data_3715f96402041b9d0fb0026ea5bf48fc
#
_entry.id   3715f96402041b9d0fb0026ea5bf48fc
#
_cell.length_a   1.000
_cell.length_b   1.000
_cell.length_c   1.000
_cell.angle_alpha   90.00
_cell.angle_beta   90.00
_cell.angle_gamma   90.00
#
_symmetry.space_group_name_H-M   'P 1'
#
loop_
_entity.id
_entity.type
_entity.pdbx_description
1 polymer ?
#
loop_
_entity_poly.entity_id
_entity_poly.type
_entity_poly.pdbx_seq_one_letter_code
_entity_poly.pdbx_strand_id
1 'polypeptide(L)'
;MTVKEQLGLVLKASRKLNLVSEEKINQVLEDVAQAAIDNTPFILGENAKDLSRMDSKDPKYDRLMLTADRIKGIAVDMLNVAKLPSPLGRVLGETVRPNGLKITKISVPFGVIGIIYEARPNVTFDVFSLCLKSGNACVLKGGSDANDSNLAIVKVIQDVLRKHNLDENMLALLPVDREATAELLHAHGLVDLIIPRGSQSLINFVRENSSIPVIETGAGICHTYFDESGDTAKGQAIINNAKTRRPSVCNALDCLIIDEKRLIDLPKLTELLPASNVVIYADEKAYQKLESNYPAELLEHATEESFGTEFLDYKMAIKTVSGLDEALDHIAHYSSKHSEAIVSENPEALQIFQKSVDAAAVYCNVSTAFTDGAQFGLGAEIGISTQKLHARGPMALEELTSYKWIVEGNGQIRPK
;
A
#
# COMPACT_ATOMS: atom_id res chain seq x y z
N MET A 1 -1.38 -18.18 27.39
CA MET A 1 -0.48 -17.04 27.18
C MET A 1 -1.36 -15.81 26.92
N THR A 2 -1.17 -14.72 27.66
CA THR A 2 -1.86 -13.46 27.41
C THR A 2 -1.28 -12.76 26.18
N VAL A 3 -2.02 -11.83 25.58
CA VAL A 3 -1.52 -11.01 24.46
C VAL A 3 -0.25 -10.26 24.87
N LYS A 4 -0.22 -9.67 26.04
CA LYS A 4 0.95 -8.96 26.57
C LYS A 4 2.19 -9.85 26.70
N GLU A 5 2.03 -11.10 27.18
CA GLU A 5 3.14 -12.06 27.24
C GLU A 5 3.65 -12.40 25.83
N GLN A 6 2.74 -12.64 24.88
CA GLN A 6 3.08 -12.93 23.49
C GLN A 6 3.84 -11.75 22.84
N LEU A 7 3.38 -10.52 23.02
CA LEU A 7 4.06 -9.32 22.53
C LEU A 7 5.46 -9.15 23.16
N GLY A 8 5.61 -9.49 24.44
CA GLY A 8 6.91 -9.49 25.11
C GLY A 8 7.91 -10.48 24.50
N LEU A 9 7.45 -11.65 24.06
CA LEU A 9 8.28 -12.64 23.35
C LEU A 9 8.69 -12.12 21.97
N VAL A 10 7.76 -11.49 21.23
CA VAL A 10 8.06 -10.88 19.92
C VAL A 10 9.10 -9.77 20.06
N LEU A 11 8.97 -8.88 21.04
CA LEU A 11 9.96 -7.83 21.31
C LEU A 11 11.35 -8.41 21.65
N LYS A 12 11.41 -9.52 22.37
CA LYS A 12 12.67 -10.21 22.65
C LYS A 12 13.26 -10.83 21.37
N ALA A 13 12.43 -11.42 20.52
CA ALA A 13 12.83 -12.01 19.25
C ALA A 13 13.34 -10.94 18.25
N SER A 14 12.72 -9.76 18.19
CA SER A 14 13.13 -8.67 17.32
C SER A 14 14.56 -8.19 17.59
N ARG A 15 14.98 -8.17 18.85
CA ARG A 15 16.35 -7.81 19.24
C ARG A 15 17.39 -8.80 18.72
N LYS A 16 17.04 -10.11 18.68
CA LYS A 16 17.92 -11.15 18.14
C LYS A 16 17.99 -11.10 16.61
N LEU A 17 16.89 -10.74 15.96
CA LEU A 17 16.80 -10.61 14.50
C LEU A 17 17.82 -9.62 13.95
N ASN A 18 18.11 -8.53 14.67
CA ASN A 18 19.14 -7.54 14.29
C ASN A 18 20.57 -8.10 14.19
N LEU A 19 20.81 -9.31 14.67
CA LEU A 19 22.11 -9.98 14.63
C LEU A 19 22.17 -11.06 13.54
N VAL A 20 21.09 -11.30 12.82
CA VAL A 20 21.01 -12.29 11.75
C VAL A 20 21.56 -11.70 10.46
N SER A 21 22.43 -12.42 9.77
CA SER A 21 23.02 -11.94 8.51
C SER A 21 21.98 -11.90 7.38
N GLU A 22 22.23 -11.05 6.38
CA GLU A 22 21.35 -10.92 5.21
C GLU A 22 21.25 -12.26 4.46
N GLU A 23 22.34 -12.98 4.30
CA GLU A 23 22.37 -14.28 3.63
C GLU A 23 21.45 -15.28 4.33
N LYS A 24 21.47 -15.28 5.67
CA LYS A 24 20.61 -16.14 6.47
C LYS A 24 19.13 -15.76 6.31
N ILE A 25 18.81 -14.46 6.28
CA ILE A 25 17.45 -13.97 6.05
C ILE A 25 16.97 -14.41 4.66
N ASN A 26 17.78 -14.25 3.62
CA ASN A 26 17.44 -14.64 2.26
C ASN A 26 17.13 -16.14 2.19
N GLN A 27 17.99 -16.99 2.79
CA GLN A 27 17.77 -18.43 2.82
C GLN A 27 16.48 -18.82 3.56
N VAL A 28 16.14 -18.12 4.65
CA VAL A 28 14.86 -18.33 5.36
C VAL A 28 13.68 -18.00 4.45
N LEU A 29 13.73 -16.88 3.73
CA LEU A 29 12.66 -16.49 2.80
C LEU A 29 12.49 -17.49 1.64
N GLU A 30 13.60 -17.98 1.09
CA GLU A 30 13.60 -19.02 0.05
C GLU A 30 12.97 -20.32 0.57
N ASP A 31 13.34 -20.76 1.78
CA ASP A 31 12.79 -21.96 2.39
C ASP A 31 11.32 -21.79 2.80
N VAL A 32 10.87 -20.56 3.19
CA VAL A 32 9.45 -20.28 3.44
C VAL A 32 8.65 -20.35 2.14
N ALA A 33 9.19 -19.78 1.05
CA ALA A 33 8.56 -19.86 -0.27
C ALA A 33 8.38 -21.33 -0.72
N GLN A 34 9.42 -22.17 -0.55
CA GLN A 34 9.33 -23.59 -0.85
C GLN A 34 8.35 -24.31 0.08
N ALA A 35 8.38 -24.01 1.39
CA ALA A 35 7.49 -24.61 2.36
C ALA A 35 6.01 -24.24 2.09
N ALA A 36 5.71 -23.04 1.58
CA ALA A 36 4.37 -22.68 1.16
C ALA A 36 3.86 -23.57 0.03
N ILE A 37 4.72 -23.87 -0.96
CA ILE A 37 4.41 -24.77 -2.05
C ILE A 37 4.20 -26.21 -1.54
N ASP A 38 5.12 -26.71 -0.73
CA ASP A 38 5.08 -28.10 -0.20
C ASP A 38 3.87 -28.34 0.69
N ASN A 39 3.42 -27.31 1.43
CA ASN A 39 2.26 -27.38 2.32
C ASN A 39 0.97 -26.88 1.67
N THR A 40 0.92 -26.69 0.34
CA THR A 40 -0.28 -26.23 -0.37
C THR A 40 -1.54 -27.05 0.01
N PRO A 41 -1.53 -28.39 0.06
CA PRO A 41 -2.72 -29.15 0.43
C PRO A 41 -3.21 -28.85 1.85
N PHE A 42 -2.30 -28.66 2.81
CA PHE A 42 -2.62 -28.30 4.20
C PHE A 42 -3.23 -26.89 4.26
N ILE A 43 -2.60 -25.90 3.64
CA ILE A 43 -3.09 -24.51 3.61
C ILE A 43 -4.47 -24.43 2.96
N LEU A 44 -4.68 -25.12 1.81
CA LEU A 44 -5.97 -25.14 1.13
C LEU A 44 -7.06 -25.86 1.94
N GLY A 45 -6.69 -26.92 2.68
CA GLY A 45 -7.62 -27.61 3.58
C GLY A 45 -8.12 -26.70 4.70
N GLU A 46 -7.25 -25.88 5.29
CA GLU A 46 -7.64 -24.89 6.31
C GLU A 46 -8.40 -23.70 5.69
N ASN A 47 -8.01 -23.25 4.50
CA ASN A 47 -8.73 -22.19 3.77
C ASN A 47 -10.15 -22.62 3.39
N ALA A 48 -10.36 -23.89 3.06
CA ALA A 48 -11.71 -24.41 2.78
C ALA A 48 -12.65 -24.30 3.99
N LYS A 49 -12.14 -24.40 5.22
CA LYS A 49 -12.94 -24.19 6.44
C LYS A 49 -13.40 -22.72 6.56
N ASP A 50 -12.50 -21.77 6.28
CA ASP A 50 -12.84 -20.34 6.26
C ASP A 50 -13.89 -20.05 5.18
N LEU A 51 -13.68 -20.54 3.96
CA LEU A 51 -14.60 -20.36 2.84
C LEU A 51 -15.99 -20.96 3.11
N SER A 52 -16.07 -22.09 3.83
CA SER A 52 -17.34 -22.73 4.17
C SER A 52 -18.23 -21.89 5.09
N ARG A 53 -17.66 -20.90 5.78
CA ARG A 53 -18.38 -19.98 6.69
C ARG A 53 -18.80 -18.67 6.02
N MET A 54 -18.39 -18.44 4.78
CA MET A 54 -18.66 -17.19 4.04
C MET A 54 -19.62 -17.46 2.88
N ASP A 55 -20.56 -16.55 2.64
CA ASP A 55 -21.40 -16.61 1.43
C ASP A 55 -20.52 -16.41 0.19
N SER A 56 -20.64 -17.28 -0.79
CA SER A 56 -19.88 -17.19 -2.05
C SER A 56 -20.20 -15.94 -2.89
N LYS A 57 -21.29 -15.25 -2.57
CA LYS A 57 -21.67 -13.95 -3.16
C LYS A 57 -21.09 -12.75 -2.43
N ASP A 58 -20.48 -12.95 -1.25
CA ASP A 58 -19.84 -11.86 -0.53
C ASP A 58 -18.64 -11.35 -1.35
N PRO A 59 -18.50 -10.04 -1.58
CA PRO A 59 -17.35 -9.46 -2.29
C PRO A 59 -15.98 -9.81 -1.67
N LYS A 60 -15.96 -10.21 -0.40
CA LYS A 60 -14.76 -10.67 0.30
C LYS A 60 -14.36 -12.10 -0.03
N TYR A 61 -15.27 -12.91 -0.59
CA TYR A 61 -15.04 -14.33 -0.84
C TYR A 61 -13.84 -14.56 -1.76
N ASP A 62 -13.73 -13.82 -2.87
CA ASP A 62 -12.58 -13.93 -3.78
C ASP A 62 -11.25 -13.51 -3.11
N ARG A 63 -11.30 -12.54 -2.21
CA ARG A 63 -10.10 -12.10 -1.46
C ARG A 63 -9.65 -13.13 -0.43
N LEU A 64 -10.60 -13.88 0.15
CA LEU A 64 -10.35 -14.95 1.12
C LEU A 64 -9.84 -16.22 0.46
N MET A 65 -10.27 -16.48 -0.78
CA MET A 65 -9.99 -17.74 -1.48
C MET A 65 -8.50 -17.86 -1.85
N LEU A 66 -7.87 -18.95 -1.44
CA LEU A 66 -6.57 -19.39 -1.92
C LEU A 66 -6.75 -20.49 -2.96
N THR A 67 -5.82 -20.54 -3.91
CA THR A 67 -5.68 -21.64 -4.89
C THR A 67 -4.22 -22.05 -4.98
N ALA A 68 -3.92 -23.21 -5.53
CA ALA A 68 -2.54 -23.64 -5.75
C ALA A 68 -1.73 -22.62 -6.58
N ASP A 69 -2.37 -22.00 -7.57
CA ASP A 69 -1.70 -20.99 -8.41
C ASP A 69 -1.48 -19.66 -7.65
N ARG A 70 -2.43 -19.24 -6.79
CA ARG A 70 -2.23 -18.09 -5.91
C ARG A 70 -1.08 -18.34 -4.92
N ILE A 71 -0.98 -19.54 -4.32
CA ILE A 71 0.13 -19.89 -3.42
C ILE A 71 1.47 -19.90 -4.18
N LYS A 72 1.52 -20.39 -5.40
CA LYS A 72 2.72 -20.32 -6.25
C LYS A 72 3.11 -18.85 -6.55
N GLY A 73 2.12 -18.00 -6.83
CA GLY A 73 2.36 -16.55 -7.02
C GLY A 73 2.97 -15.91 -5.77
N ILE A 74 2.40 -16.17 -4.59
CA ILE A 74 2.92 -15.70 -3.30
C ILE A 74 4.37 -16.19 -3.07
N ALA A 75 4.67 -17.45 -3.39
CA ALA A 75 6.02 -17.99 -3.28
C ALA A 75 7.01 -17.25 -4.20
N VAL A 76 6.60 -16.91 -5.42
CA VAL A 76 7.42 -16.11 -6.35
C VAL A 76 7.66 -14.71 -5.79
N ASP A 77 6.64 -14.08 -5.19
CA ASP A 77 6.77 -12.75 -4.58
C ASP A 77 7.75 -12.78 -3.39
N MET A 78 7.68 -13.80 -2.53
CA MET A 78 8.67 -14.00 -1.44
C MET A 78 10.10 -14.18 -1.98
N LEU A 79 10.30 -14.95 -3.07
CA LEU A 79 11.60 -15.10 -3.73
C LEU A 79 12.10 -13.78 -4.33
N ASN A 80 11.21 -12.93 -4.82
CA ASN A 80 11.57 -11.59 -5.29
C ASN A 80 12.03 -10.72 -4.11
N VAL A 81 11.33 -10.73 -2.97
CA VAL A 81 11.75 -10.02 -1.76
C VAL A 81 13.12 -10.50 -1.27
N ALA A 82 13.38 -11.82 -1.29
CA ALA A 82 14.68 -12.37 -0.90
C ALA A 82 15.85 -11.80 -1.72
N LYS A 83 15.61 -11.52 -3.01
CA LYS A 83 16.63 -10.97 -3.93
C LYS A 83 16.85 -9.45 -3.78
N LEU A 84 15.95 -8.73 -3.13
CA LEU A 84 16.12 -7.30 -2.91
C LEU A 84 17.31 -7.05 -1.97
N PRO A 85 18.06 -5.94 -2.15
CA PRO A 85 19.11 -5.57 -1.22
C PRO A 85 18.52 -5.24 0.16
N SER A 86 19.22 -5.61 1.22
CA SER A 86 18.82 -5.25 2.58
C SER A 86 18.76 -3.72 2.73
N PRO A 87 17.70 -3.16 3.33
CA PRO A 87 17.62 -1.73 3.63
C PRO A 87 18.46 -1.35 4.87
N LEU A 88 19.00 -2.33 5.61
CA LEU A 88 19.64 -2.12 6.90
C LEU A 88 21.10 -1.73 6.79
N GLY A 89 21.58 -0.91 7.73
CA GLY A 89 22.99 -0.50 7.82
C GLY A 89 23.44 0.47 6.73
N ARG A 90 22.54 0.95 5.87
CA ARG A 90 22.87 1.92 4.81
C ARG A 90 23.25 3.26 5.45
N VAL A 91 24.36 3.84 5.00
CA VAL A 91 24.80 5.17 5.43
C VAL A 91 23.92 6.22 4.77
N LEU A 92 23.11 6.90 5.56
CA LEU A 92 22.22 7.99 5.13
C LEU A 92 22.88 9.36 5.20
N GLY A 93 24.00 9.46 5.92
CA GLY A 93 24.79 10.67 6.04
C GLY A 93 25.97 10.45 6.99
N GLU A 94 27.07 11.13 6.72
CA GLU A 94 28.27 11.08 7.56
C GLU A 94 28.89 12.46 7.67
N THR A 95 29.39 12.78 8.86
CA THR A 95 30.15 14.02 9.09
C THR A 95 31.24 13.81 10.14
N VAL A 96 32.41 14.40 9.91
CA VAL A 96 33.50 14.47 10.89
C VAL A 96 33.53 15.88 11.46
N ARG A 97 33.45 15.99 12.78
CA ARG A 97 33.46 17.29 13.48
C ARG A 97 34.90 17.80 13.68
N PRO A 98 35.12 19.12 13.86
CA PRO A 98 36.46 19.68 14.10
C PRO A 98 37.19 19.06 15.30
N ASN A 99 36.47 18.53 16.29
CA ASN A 99 37.05 17.84 17.44
C ASN A 99 37.34 16.36 17.21
N GLY A 100 37.21 15.86 15.96
CA GLY A 100 37.46 14.48 15.57
C GLY A 100 36.32 13.49 15.79
N LEU A 101 35.15 13.93 16.28
CA LEU A 101 33.99 13.03 16.35
C LEU A 101 33.50 12.68 14.95
N LYS A 102 33.40 11.39 14.68
CA LYS A 102 32.74 10.85 13.48
C LYS A 102 31.28 10.55 13.81
N ILE A 103 30.35 11.15 13.09
CA ILE A 103 28.91 11.00 13.27
C ILE A 103 28.32 10.41 12.00
N THR A 104 27.79 9.20 12.10
CA THR A 104 27.20 8.46 10.97
C THR A 104 25.72 8.19 11.24
N LYS A 105 24.87 8.58 10.29
CA LYS A 105 23.44 8.25 10.31
C LYS A 105 23.25 6.97 9.50
N ILE A 106 22.67 5.92 10.11
CA ILE A 106 22.42 4.64 9.44
C ILE A 106 20.97 4.23 9.53
N SER A 107 20.49 3.48 8.53
CA SER A 107 19.16 2.85 8.57
C SER A 107 19.14 1.68 9.54
N VAL A 108 18.02 1.53 10.26
CA VAL A 108 17.77 0.46 11.22
C VAL A 108 16.29 0.03 11.15
N PRO A 109 15.93 -1.21 11.55
CA PRO A 109 14.51 -1.60 11.61
C PRO A 109 13.76 -0.75 12.65
N PHE A 110 12.44 -0.69 12.54
CA PHE A 110 11.59 -0.17 13.62
C PHE A 110 11.70 -1.06 14.86
N GLY A 111 11.63 -2.37 14.68
CA GLY A 111 11.67 -3.36 15.77
C GLY A 111 10.50 -4.33 15.65
N VAL A 112 9.34 -3.98 16.20
CA VAL A 112 8.12 -4.79 16.14
C VAL A 112 7.04 -4.04 15.39
N ILE A 113 6.53 -4.63 14.29
CA ILE A 113 5.45 -4.06 13.48
C ILE A 113 4.17 -4.88 13.71
N GLY A 114 3.09 -4.19 14.12
CA GLY A 114 1.75 -4.75 14.22
C GLY A 114 0.99 -4.56 12.89
N ILE A 115 0.42 -5.64 12.37
CA ILE A 115 -0.39 -5.59 11.14
C ILE A 115 -1.81 -6.04 11.48
N ILE A 116 -2.77 -5.14 11.25
CA ILE A 116 -4.20 -5.42 11.44
C ILE A 116 -4.84 -5.53 10.06
N TYR A 117 -5.41 -6.71 9.71
CA TYR A 117 -5.90 -6.94 8.35
C TYR A 117 -7.17 -7.79 8.30
N GLU A 118 -7.97 -7.59 7.24
CA GLU A 118 -9.22 -8.29 6.97
C GLU A 118 -9.02 -9.34 5.87
N ALA A 119 -9.81 -10.41 5.89
CA ALA A 119 -10.10 -11.42 4.86
C ALA A 119 -9.09 -11.57 3.69
N ARG A 120 -7.78 -11.59 3.98
CA ARG A 120 -6.70 -11.70 2.99
C ARG A 120 -5.57 -12.58 3.51
N PRO A 121 -5.68 -13.90 3.48
CA PRO A 121 -4.66 -14.80 4.05
C PRO A 121 -3.27 -14.66 3.39
N ASN A 122 -3.20 -14.25 2.11
CA ASN A 122 -1.93 -13.96 1.44
C ASN A 122 -1.10 -12.89 2.15
N VAL A 123 -1.74 -11.90 2.79
CA VAL A 123 -1.06 -10.82 3.52
C VAL A 123 -0.13 -11.37 4.60
N THR A 124 -0.44 -12.52 5.19
CA THR A 124 0.41 -13.18 6.20
C THR A 124 1.82 -13.48 5.67
N PHE A 125 1.93 -14.04 4.46
CA PHE A 125 3.22 -14.28 3.81
C PHE A 125 3.91 -13.00 3.35
N ASP A 126 3.14 -12.12 2.70
CA ASP A 126 3.66 -10.88 2.11
C ASP A 126 4.29 -10.00 3.21
N VAL A 127 3.54 -9.77 4.29
CA VAL A 127 3.99 -8.96 5.41
C VAL A 127 5.16 -9.60 6.15
N PHE A 128 5.11 -10.91 6.39
CA PHE A 128 6.23 -11.61 7.03
C PHE A 128 7.52 -11.44 6.24
N SER A 129 7.48 -11.62 4.92
CA SER A 129 8.67 -11.53 4.07
C SER A 129 9.27 -10.10 4.08
N LEU A 130 8.44 -9.08 3.98
CA LEU A 130 8.88 -7.69 4.03
C LEU A 130 9.41 -7.30 5.41
N CYS A 131 8.73 -7.71 6.49
CA CYS A 131 9.18 -7.46 7.86
C CYS A 131 10.52 -8.17 8.13
N LEU A 132 10.63 -9.46 7.82
CA LEU A 132 11.86 -10.22 8.06
C LEU A 132 13.04 -9.63 7.27
N LYS A 133 12.85 -9.30 5.98
CA LYS A 133 13.89 -8.72 5.13
C LYS A 133 14.34 -7.33 5.59
N SER A 134 13.44 -6.55 6.17
CA SER A 134 13.74 -5.25 6.77
C SER A 134 14.14 -5.31 8.26
N GLY A 135 14.37 -6.51 8.80
CA GLY A 135 14.87 -6.71 10.18
C GLY A 135 13.82 -6.51 11.26
N ASN A 136 12.53 -6.51 10.92
CA ASN A 136 11.43 -6.34 11.87
C ASN A 136 10.81 -7.69 12.24
N ALA A 137 10.50 -7.90 13.52
CA ALA A 137 9.55 -8.91 13.92
C ALA A 137 8.12 -8.40 13.66
N CYS A 138 7.18 -9.30 13.35
CA CYS A 138 5.82 -8.88 13.09
C CYS A 138 4.78 -9.56 13.96
N VAL A 139 3.77 -8.79 14.35
CA VAL A 139 2.58 -9.21 15.06
C VAL A 139 1.38 -9.06 14.14
N LEU A 140 0.74 -10.18 13.86
CA LEU A 140 -0.41 -10.25 12.98
C LEU A 140 -1.70 -10.27 13.79
N LYS A 141 -2.68 -9.46 13.40
CA LYS A 141 -4.04 -9.46 13.92
C LYS A 141 -4.99 -9.57 12.74
N GLY A 142 -5.28 -10.79 12.35
CA GLY A 142 -6.24 -11.11 11.30
C GLY A 142 -7.70 -11.00 11.78
N GLY A 143 -8.62 -10.92 10.82
CA GLY A 143 -10.06 -11.07 11.07
C GLY A 143 -10.46 -12.52 11.29
N SER A 144 -11.65 -12.74 11.86
CA SER A 144 -12.23 -14.08 12.08
C SER A 144 -12.50 -14.83 10.76
N ASP A 145 -12.69 -14.09 9.67
CA ASP A 145 -13.03 -14.65 8.35
C ASP A 145 -11.92 -15.54 7.77
N ALA A 146 -10.64 -15.27 8.13
CA ALA A 146 -9.47 -15.97 7.62
C ALA A 146 -8.64 -16.69 8.70
N ASN A 147 -9.25 -17.00 9.83
CA ASN A 147 -8.51 -17.46 11.02
C ASN A 147 -7.79 -18.81 10.80
N ASP A 148 -8.45 -19.80 10.22
CA ASP A 148 -7.85 -21.13 10.00
C ASP A 148 -6.72 -21.04 8.96
N SER A 149 -6.91 -20.28 7.90
CA SER A 149 -5.88 -19.99 6.90
C SER A 149 -4.66 -19.32 7.51
N ASN A 150 -4.87 -18.28 8.32
CA ASN A 150 -3.78 -17.54 8.97
C ASN A 150 -2.99 -18.42 9.94
N LEU A 151 -3.68 -19.24 10.74
CA LEU A 151 -3.03 -20.20 11.65
C LEU A 151 -2.17 -21.21 10.88
N ALA A 152 -2.69 -21.74 9.76
CA ALA A 152 -1.94 -22.68 8.91
C ALA A 152 -0.69 -22.04 8.33
N ILE A 153 -0.80 -20.83 7.79
CA ILE A 153 0.32 -20.10 7.18
C ILE A 153 1.38 -19.76 8.24
N VAL A 154 0.96 -19.22 9.40
CA VAL A 154 1.87 -18.89 10.52
C VAL A 154 2.61 -20.13 10.99
N LYS A 155 1.92 -21.29 11.11
CA LYS A 155 2.55 -22.55 11.45
C LYS A 155 3.64 -22.95 10.45
N VAL A 156 3.38 -22.87 9.14
CA VAL A 156 4.37 -23.17 8.10
C VAL A 156 5.59 -22.27 8.21
N ILE A 157 5.40 -20.98 8.43
CA ILE A 157 6.49 -20.01 8.60
C ILE A 157 7.31 -20.32 9.86
N GLN A 158 6.66 -20.55 10.99
CA GLN A 158 7.32 -20.85 12.27
C GLN A 158 8.09 -22.17 12.22
N ASP A 159 7.59 -23.19 11.50
CA ASP A 159 8.31 -24.46 11.30
C ASP A 159 9.64 -24.22 10.55
N VAL A 160 9.66 -23.31 9.56
CA VAL A 160 10.89 -22.92 8.84
C VAL A 160 11.82 -22.13 9.77
N LEU A 161 11.31 -21.16 10.54
CA LEU A 161 12.14 -20.42 11.50
C LEU A 161 12.85 -21.36 12.48
N ARG A 162 12.14 -22.33 13.04
CA ARG A 162 12.72 -23.37 13.93
C ARG A 162 13.78 -24.20 13.22
N LYS A 163 13.54 -24.65 11.99
CA LYS A 163 14.52 -25.38 11.17
C LYS A 163 15.82 -24.61 10.98
N HIS A 164 15.73 -23.28 10.89
CA HIS A 164 16.87 -22.37 10.77
C HIS A 164 17.50 -21.98 12.12
N ASN A 165 17.02 -22.52 13.25
CA ASN A 165 17.40 -22.14 14.62
C ASN A 165 17.15 -20.65 14.92
N LEU A 166 16.14 -20.07 14.30
CA LEU A 166 15.64 -18.74 14.61
C LEU A 166 14.48 -18.81 15.59
N ASP A 167 14.27 -17.71 16.32
CA ASP A 167 13.18 -17.60 17.27
C ASP A 167 11.83 -17.52 16.55
N GLU A 168 10.95 -18.50 16.74
CA GLU A 168 9.64 -18.53 16.09
C GLU A 168 8.76 -17.31 16.42
N ASN A 169 9.05 -16.64 17.56
CA ASN A 169 8.35 -15.43 17.95
C ASN A 169 8.75 -14.19 17.11
N MET A 170 9.60 -14.32 16.09
CA MET A 170 9.77 -13.29 15.06
C MET A 170 8.48 -13.05 14.27
N LEU A 171 7.54 -14.01 14.33
CA LEU A 171 6.18 -13.91 13.83
C LEU A 171 5.19 -14.38 14.88
N ALA A 172 4.21 -13.55 15.24
CA ALA A 172 3.11 -13.93 16.11
C ALA A 172 1.76 -13.60 15.47
N LEU A 173 0.76 -14.47 15.67
CA LEU A 173 -0.63 -14.23 15.34
C LEU A 173 -1.43 -14.09 16.62
N LEU A 174 -2.10 -12.98 16.80
CA LEU A 174 -2.97 -12.70 17.94
C LEU A 174 -4.36 -13.35 17.78
N PRO A 175 -5.06 -13.63 18.90
CA PRO A 175 -6.43 -14.09 18.86
C PRO A 175 -7.34 -13.15 18.07
N VAL A 176 -8.42 -13.70 17.49
CA VAL A 176 -9.33 -12.92 16.60
C VAL A 176 -10.30 -12.00 17.35
N ASP A 177 -10.39 -12.11 18.67
CA ASP A 177 -11.29 -11.31 19.49
C ASP A 177 -10.95 -9.80 19.47
N ARG A 178 -11.90 -8.98 19.91
CA ARG A 178 -11.77 -7.52 19.95
C ARG A 178 -10.84 -7.05 21.05
N GLU A 179 -10.72 -7.84 22.13
CA GLU A 179 -9.87 -7.52 23.27
C GLU A 179 -8.40 -7.57 22.85
N ALA A 180 -7.99 -8.60 22.10
CA ALA A 180 -6.64 -8.68 21.54
C ALA A 180 -6.33 -7.50 20.59
N THR A 181 -7.32 -6.99 19.85
CA THR A 181 -7.15 -5.78 19.03
C THR A 181 -6.90 -4.55 19.91
N ALA A 182 -7.69 -4.37 20.98
CA ALA A 182 -7.52 -3.25 21.89
C ALA A 182 -6.17 -3.32 22.62
N GLU A 183 -5.75 -4.51 23.07
CA GLU A 183 -4.44 -4.70 23.69
C GLU A 183 -3.29 -4.36 22.71
N LEU A 184 -3.40 -4.75 21.43
CA LEU A 184 -2.41 -4.41 20.40
C LEU A 184 -2.32 -2.91 20.16
N LEU A 185 -3.47 -2.21 20.03
CA LEU A 185 -3.52 -0.76 19.78
C LEU A 185 -2.91 0.05 20.93
N HIS A 186 -2.85 -0.51 22.13
CA HIS A 186 -2.30 0.15 23.33
C HIS A 186 -0.99 -0.48 23.83
N ALA A 187 -0.36 -1.36 23.05
CA ALA A 187 0.87 -2.08 23.44
C ALA A 187 2.13 -1.21 23.37
N HIS A 188 2.06 0.00 23.94
CA HIS A 188 3.18 0.93 23.98
C HIS A 188 4.44 0.31 24.61
N GLY A 189 5.58 0.45 23.94
CA GLY A 189 6.86 -0.13 24.36
C GLY A 189 7.03 -1.62 24.04
N LEU A 190 6.01 -2.28 23.48
CA LEU A 190 6.06 -3.67 22.99
C LEU A 190 5.94 -3.74 21.46
N VAL A 191 5.24 -2.78 20.86
CA VAL A 191 5.07 -2.62 19.41
C VAL A 191 5.46 -1.20 19.04
N ASP A 192 6.20 -1.04 17.95
CA ASP A 192 6.79 0.24 17.53
C ASP A 192 5.93 0.95 16.48
N LEU A 193 5.19 0.19 15.67
CA LEU A 193 4.40 0.69 14.54
C LEU A 193 3.21 -0.22 14.27
N ILE A 194 2.07 0.35 13.88
CA ILE A 194 0.91 -0.41 13.38
C ILE A 194 0.61 0.00 11.95
N ILE A 195 0.31 -1.00 11.10
CA ILE A 195 -0.12 -0.81 9.71
C ILE A 195 -1.47 -1.52 9.52
N PRO A 196 -2.59 -0.79 9.41
CA PRO A 196 -3.88 -1.37 9.07
C PRO A 196 -3.97 -1.69 7.58
N ARG A 197 -4.60 -2.84 7.24
CA ARG A 197 -4.83 -3.30 5.87
C ARG A 197 -6.27 -3.81 5.70
N GLY A 198 -7.15 -3.01 5.14
CA GLY A 198 -8.56 -3.41 5.01
C GLY A 198 -9.45 -2.29 4.49
N SER A 199 -10.68 -2.28 4.96
CA SER A 199 -11.66 -1.24 4.67
C SER A 199 -11.26 0.11 5.26
N GLN A 200 -11.78 1.20 4.69
CA GLN A 200 -11.56 2.55 5.24
C GLN A 200 -12.05 2.67 6.69
N SER A 201 -13.11 1.95 7.04
CA SER A 201 -13.62 1.91 8.42
C SER A 201 -12.61 1.29 9.39
N LEU A 202 -11.91 0.21 8.99
CA LEU A 202 -10.85 -0.38 9.80
C LEU A 202 -9.67 0.60 9.95
N ILE A 203 -9.27 1.25 8.86
CA ILE A 203 -8.15 2.20 8.87
C ILE A 203 -8.46 3.37 9.82
N ASN A 204 -9.64 3.96 9.69
CA ASN A 204 -10.09 5.03 10.57
C ASN A 204 -10.14 4.59 12.04
N PHE A 205 -10.72 3.41 12.31
CA PHE A 205 -10.76 2.84 13.65
C PHE A 205 -9.37 2.69 14.27
N VAL A 206 -8.41 2.12 13.52
CA VAL A 206 -7.03 1.96 14.03
C VAL A 206 -6.37 3.30 14.27
N ARG A 207 -6.50 4.26 13.35
CA ARG A 207 -5.95 5.61 13.50
C ARG A 207 -6.47 6.33 14.74
N GLU A 208 -7.78 6.23 15.00
CA GLU A 208 -8.44 6.97 16.09
C GLU A 208 -8.24 6.32 17.46
N ASN A 209 -7.96 5.02 17.50
CA ASN A 209 -7.88 4.28 18.76
C ASN A 209 -6.46 3.81 19.12
N SER A 210 -5.47 3.98 18.26
CA SER A 210 -4.10 3.56 18.55
C SER A 210 -3.34 4.60 19.37
N SER A 211 -2.65 4.14 20.43
CA SER A 211 -1.64 4.94 21.12
C SER A 211 -0.22 4.72 20.56
N ILE A 212 -0.09 3.83 19.58
CA ILE A 212 1.15 3.51 18.86
C ILE A 212 1.10 4.26 17.51
N PRO A 213 2.23 4.72 16.96
CA PRO A 213 2.29 5.28 15.63
C PRO A 213 1.63 4.37 14.58
N VAL A 214 0.83 4.95 13.68
CA VAL A 214 0.12 4.22 12.62
C VAL A 214 0.59 4.75 11.27
N ILE A 215 0.91 3.86 10.34
CA ILE A 215 1.04 4.20 8.93
C ILE A 215 -0.21 3.75 8.21
N GLU A 216 -0.98 4.72 7.72
CA GLU A 216 -2.23 4.47 7.02
C GLU A 216 -2.00 4.13 5.55
N THR A 217 -2.72 3.12 5.06
CA THR A 217 -2.94 2.92 3.63
C THR A 217 -4.31 3.48 3.30
N GLY A 218 -4.37 4.74 2.87
CA GLY A 218 -5.63 5.44 2.65
C GLY A 218 -6.41 4.97 1.43
N ALA A 219 -7.65 5.47 1.28
CA ALA A 219 -8.43 5.35 0.04
C ALA A 219 -7.69 6.03 -1.12
N GLY A 220 -7.89 5.52 -2.32
CA GLY A 220 -7.27 6.04 -3.53
C GLY A 220 -8.26 6.81 -4.40
N ILE A 221 -8.61 8.05 -4.05
CA ILE A 221 -9.37 8.91 -4.96
C ILE A 221 -8.35 9.59 -5.88
N CYS A 222 -8.27 9.11 -7.14
CA CYS A 222 -7.26 9.55 -8.09
C CYS A 222 -7.86 10.41 -9.20
N HIS A 223 -7.18 11.51 -9.55
CA HIS A 223 -7.59 12.41 -10.62
C HIS A 223 -6.63 12.38 -11.80
N THR A 224 -7.16 12.63 -12.98
CA THR A 224 -6.37 12.98 -14.16
C THR A 224 -6.92 14.29 -14.74
N TYR A 225 -6.10 15.34 -14.74
CA TYR A 225 -6.42 16.62 -15.36
C TYR A 225 -5.98 16.62 -16.82
N PHE A 226 -6.92 16.83 -17.74
CA PHE A 226 -6.66 17.05 -19.16
C PHE A 226 -6.62 18.56 -19.44
N ASP A 227 -5.42 19.07 -19.59
CA ASP A 227 -5.09 20.48 -19.75
C ASP A 227 -5.44 21.02 -21.14
N GLU A 228 -5.53 22.37 -21.28
CA GLU A 228 -5.81 23.03 -22.56
C GLU A 228 -4.84 22.64 -23.68
N SER A 229 -3.58 22.32 -23.33
CA SER A 229 -2.54 21.90 -24.27
C SER A 229 -2.40 20.38 -24.42
N GLY A 230 -3.25 19.59 -23.75
CA GLY A 230 -3.14 18.13 -23.70
C GLY A 230 -3.25 17.48 -25.09
N ASP A 231 -2.43 16.47 -25.36
CA ASP A 231 -2.55 15.63 -26.56
C ASP A 231 -3.71 14.64 -26.40
N THR A 232 -4.69 14.69 -27.29
CA THR A 232 -5.92 13.88 -27.22
C THR A 232 -5.65 12.38 -27.31
N ALA A 233 -4.67 11.95 -28.12
CA ALA A 233 -4.35 10.52 -28.27
C ALA A 233 -3.67 9.97 -27.00
N LYS A 234 -2.73 10.73 -26.42
CA LYS A 234 -2.13 10.40 -25.12
C LYS A 234 -3.20 10.36 -24.02
N GLY A 235 -4.06 11.41 -23.97
CA GLY A 235 -5.13 11.50 -22.97
C GLY A 235 -6.08 10.31 -23.03
N GLN A 236 -6.56 9.93 -24.21
CA GLN A 236 -7.42 8.76 -24.42
C GLN A 236 -6.77 7.47 -23.87
N ALA A 237 -5.50 7.23 -24.25
CA ALA A 237 -4.79 6.02 -23.81
C ALA A 237 -4.58 5.98 -22.29
N ILE A 238 -4.21 7.13 -21.69
CA ILE A 238 -3.98 7.28 -20.24
C ILE A 238 -5.27 7.06 -19.46
N ILE A 239 -6.35 7.75 -19.83
CA ILE A 239 -7.66 7.67 -19.17
C ILE A 239 -8.20 6.23 -19.24
N ASN A 240 -8.19 5.64 -20.44
CA ASN A 240 -8.65 4.27 -20.62
C ASN A 240 -7.83 3.29 -19.76
N ASN A 241 -6.51 3.36 -19.80
CA ASN A 241 -5.64 2.49 -18.98
C ASN A 241 -5.87 2.69 -17.49
N ALA A 242 -5.91 3.94 -17.02
CA ALA A 242 -6.07 4.26 -15.60
C ALA A 242 -7.42 3.76 -15.04
N LYS A 243 -8.50 3.77 -15.84
CA LYS A 243 -9.83 3.31 -15.39
C LYS A 243 -10.08 1.82 -15.61
N THR A 244 -9.65 1.25 -16.76
CA THR A 244 -10.14 -0.07 -17.17
C THR A 244 -9.18 -1.23 -16.91
N ARG A 245 -7.88 -0.95 -16.71
CA ARG A 245 -6.88 -2.00 -16.44
C ARG A 245 -7.23 -2.85 -15.22
N ARG A 246 -7.60 -2.21 -14.12
CA ARG A 246 -8.03 -2.86 -12.87
C ARG A 246 -8.79 -1.85 -12.01
N PRO A 247 -10.10 -1.75 -12.12
CA PRO A 247 -10.87 -0.69 -11.47
C PRO A 247 -10.96 -0.83 -9.94
N SER A 248 -10.73 -2.03 -9.40
CA SER A 248 -10.87 -2.34 -7.96
C SER A 248 -9.63 -2.05 -7.11
N VAL A 249 -8.67 -1.27 -7.64
CA VAL A 249 -7.44 -0.87 -6.91
C VAL A 249 -7.38 0.63 -6.70
N CYS A 250 -6.67 1.04 -5.64
CA CYS A 250 -6.60 2.42 -5.15
C CYS A 250 -5.91 3.43 -6.11
N ASN A 251 -5.21 2.96 -7.15
CA ASN A 251 -4.61 3.82 -8.17
C ASN A 251 -5.46 3.98 -9.45
N ALA A 252 -6.67 3.40 -9.45
CA ALA A 252 -7.59 3.54 -10.57
C ALA A 252 -8.13 4.99 -10.67
N LEU A 253 -8.38 5.46 -11.89
CA LEU A 253 -8.93 6.79 -12.10
C LEU A 253 -10.37 6.88 -11.57
N ASP A 254 -10.64 7.84 -10.68
CA ASP A 254 -11.97 8.10 -10.16
C ASP A 254 -12.57 9.40 -10.70
N CYS A 255 -11.74 10.42 -10.99
CA CYS A 255 -12.25 11.65 -11.57
C CYS A 255 -11.35 12.16 -12.71
N LEU A 256 -11.92 12.30 -13.91
CA LEU A 256 -11.33 13.06 -14.99
C LEU A 256 -11.71 14.53 -14.83
N ILE A 257 -10.71 15.39 -14.74
CA ILE A 257 -10.87 16.85 -14.78
C ILE A 257 -10.52 17.31 -16.19
N ILE A 258 -11.37 18.08 -16.84
CA ILE A 258 -11.14 18.56 -18.20
C ILE A 258 -11.23 20.08 -18.29
N ASP A 259 -10.25 20.69 -18.95
CA ASP A 259 -10.31 22.11 -19.30
C ASP A 259 -11.51 22.37 -20.24
N GLU A 260 -12.31 23.41 -19.94
CA GLU A 260 -13.53 23.72 -20.73
C GLU A 260 -13.24 24.01 -22.22
N LYS A 261 -12.05 24.51 -22.54
CA LYS A 261 -11.61 24.72 -23.92
C LYS A 261 -11.45 23.40 -24.70
N ARG A 262 -11.33 22.28 -23.97
CA ARG A 262 -11.09 20.94 -24.52
C ARG A 262 -12.30 20.03 -24.42
N LEU A 263 -13.47 20.55 -24.03
CA LEU A 263 -14.72 19.78 -24.01
C LEU A 263 -15.06 19.16 -25.37
N ILE A 264 -14.59 19.76 -26.46
CA ILE A 264 -14.77 19.20 -27.80
C ILE A 264 -14.08 17.84 -27.98
N ASP A 265 -13.00 17.59 -27.25
CA ASP A 265 -12.25 16.34 -27.30
C ASP A 265 -12.83 15.25 -26.38
N LEU A 266 -13.73 15.61 -25.45
CA LEU A 266 -14.25 14.70 -24.44
C LEU A 266 -14.84 13.39 -25.03
N PRO A 267 -15.65 13.42 -26.13
CA PRO A 267 -16.12 12.19 -26.76
C PRO A 267 -14.98 11.27 -27.22
N LYS A 268 -13.88 11.84 -27.71
CA LYS A 268 -12.71 11.07 -28.13
C LYS A 268 -11.92 10.52 -26.97
N LEU A 269 -11.76 11.29 -25.89
CA LEU A 269 -11.07 10.87 -24.68
C LEU A 269 -11.76 9.68 -24.00
N THR A 270 -13.11 9.61 -24.08
CA THR A 270 -13.92 8.56 -23.44
C THR A 270 -14.34 7.42 -24.36
N GLU A 271 -14.02 7.48 -25.65
CA GLU A 271 -14.46 6.54 -26.70
C GLU A 271 -14.23 5.05 -26.38
N LEU A 272 -13.17 4.73 -25.64
CA LEU A 272 -12.79 3.34 -25.33
C LEU A 272 -13.47 2.79 -24.06
N LEU A 273 -14.03 3.65 -23.22
CA LEU A 273 -14.58 3.27 -21.91
C LEU A 273 -15.85 2.40 -21.99
N PRO A 274 -16.76 2.59 -22.97
CA PRO A 274 -17.97 1.77 -23.10
C PRO A 274 -17.68 0.27 -23.29
N ALA A 275 -16.55 -0.08 -23.89
CA ALA A 275 -16.15 -1.48 -24.07
C ALA A 275 -15.98 -2.23 -22.73
N SER A 276 -15.74 -1.48 -21.63
CA SER A 276 -15.66 -2.01 -20.27
C SER A 276 -16.89 -1.65 -19.42
N ASN A 277 -17.98 -1.16 -20.04
CA ASN A 277 -19.20 -0.71 -19.35
C ASN A 277 -18.92 0.34 -18.24
N VAL A 278 -18.02 1.28 -18.48
CA VAL A 278 -17.73 2.34 -17.50
C VAL A 278 -18.90 3.31 -17.39
N VAL A 279 -19.48 3.43 -16.21
CA VAL A 279 -20.48 4.45 -15.91
C VAL A 279 -19.79 5.77 -15.62
N ILE A 280 -20.22 6.83 -16.31
CA ILE A 280 -19.68 8.19 -16.14
C ILE A 280 -20.70 9.07 -15.43
N TYR A 281 -20.28 9.66 -14.30
CA TYR A 281 -20.98 10.72 -13.59
C TYR A 281 -20.41 12.06 -14.05
N ALA A 282 -21.10 12.76 -14.94
CA ALA A 282 -20.61 13.98 -15.58
C ALA A 282 -21.27 15.25 -15.00
N ASP A 283 -20.48 16.32 -14.82
CA ASP A 283 -21.08 17.64 -14.58
C ASP A 283 -21.87 18.11 -15.80
N GLU A 284 -22.66 19.16 -15.64
CA GLU A 284 -23.61 19.61 -16.66
C GLU A 284 -22.95 19.88 -18.02
N LYS A 285 -21.75 20.53 -18.03
CA LYS A 285 -21.03 20.84 -19.30
C LYS A 285 -20.50 19.58 -19.97
N ALA A 286 -19.96 18.65 -19.21
CA ALA A 286 -19.47 17.37 -19.71
C ALA A 286 -20.61 16.48 -20.16
N TYR A 287 -21.72 16.43 -19.41
CA TYR A 287 -22.92 15.66 -19.73
C TYR A 287 -23.46 16.04 -21.11
N GLN A 288 -23.68 17.35 -21.36
CA GLN A 288 -24.15 17.86 -22.68
C GLN A 288 -23.23 17.48 -23.84
N LYS A 289 -21.94 17.26 -23.61
CA LYS A 289 -21.02 16.81 -24.67
C LYS A 289 -21.07 15.31 -24.90
N LEU A 290 -21.43 14.54 -23.88
CA LEU A 290 -21.47 13.08 -23.94
C LEU A 290 -22.84 12.51 -24.29
N GLU A 291 -23.95 13.21 -24.06
CA GLU A 291 -25.32 12.70 -24.23
C GLU A 291 -25.62 12.11 -25.63
N SER A 292 -24.95 12.61 -26.67
CA SER A 292 -25.06 12.10 -28.04
C SER A 292 -23.88 11.22 -28.49
N ASN A 293 -22.87 11.01 -27.62
CA ASN A 293 -21.61 10.38 -27.99
C ASN A 293 -21.19 9.24 -27.03
N TYR A 294 -21.98 8.99 -25.97
CA TYR A 294 -21.75 7.95 -24.97
C TYR A 294 -23.05 7.15 -24.76
N PRO A 295 -23.00 5.84 -24.44
CA PRO A 295 -24.21 5.07 -24.18
C PRO A 295 -25.05 5.68 -23.06
N ALA A 296 -26.35 5.93 -23.33
CA ALA A 296 -27.23 6.63 -22.38
C ALA A 296 -27.38 5.90 -21.04
N GLU A 297 -27.34 4.56 -21.05
CA GLU A 297 -27.42 3.73 -19.86
C GLU A 297 -26.13 3.75 -18.99
N LEU A 298 -25.05 4.32 -19.50
CA LEU A 298 -23.76 4.46 -18.83
C LEU A 298 -23.41 5.93 -18.50
N LEU A 299 -24.34 6.86 -18.72
CA LEU A 299 -24.13 8.30 -18.50
C LEU A 299 -25.13 8.85 -17.50
N GLU A 300 -24.63 9.39 -16.39
CA GLU A 300 -25.42 9.98 -15.32
C GLU A 300 -24.92 11.38 -14.96
N HIS A 301 -25.77 12.19 -14.33
CA HIS A 301 -25.34 13.48 -13.78
C HIS A 301 -24.54 13.29 -12.51
N ALA A 302 -23.42 13.99 -12.39
CA ALA A 302 -22.63 14.01 -11.17
C ALA A 302 -23.34 14.74 -10.04
N THR A 303 -23.15 14.25 -8.84
CA THR A 303 -23.42 14.96 -7.59
C THR A 303 -22.11 15.41 -6.96
N GLU A 304 -22.16 16.24 -5.93
CA GLU A 304 -20.97 16.66 -5.17
C GLU A 304 -20.18 15.45 -4.62
N GLU A 305 -20.88 14.42 -4.16
CA GLU A 305 -20.26 13.18 -3.67
C GLU A 305 -19.50 12.40 -4.76
N SER A 306 -19.92 12.51 -6.01
CA SER A 306 -19.29 11.80 -7.13
C SER A 306 -17.82 12.17 -7.29
N PHE A 307 -17.44 13.41 -6.98
CA PHE A 307 -16.07 13.90 -7.14
C PHE A 307 -15.12 13.44 -6.03
N GLY A 308 -15.65 13.10 -4.86
CA GLY A 308 -14.89 12.62 -3.69
C GLY A 308 -15.09 11.12 -3.40
N THR A 309 -15.48 10.32 -4.40
CA THR A 309 -15.76 8.90 -4.25
C THR A 309 -14.65 8.04 -4.84
N GLU A 310 -14.10 7.12 -4.02
CA GLU A 310 -13.32 5.98 -4.52
C GLU A 310 -14.29 4.92 -5.01
N PHE A 311 -14.47 4.80 -6.31
CA PHE A 311 -15.51 3.93 -6.88
C PHE A 311 -15.16 2.44 -6.77
N LEU A 312 -13.90 2.05 -6.88
CA LEU A 312 -13.43 0.66 -6.88
C LEU A 312 -14.17 -0.24 -7.89
N ASP A 313 -14.73 0.38 -8.94
CA ASP A 313 -15.60 -0.23 -9.95
C ASP A 313 -15.39 0.45 -11.31
N TYR A 314 -16.02 -0.06 -12.35
CA TYR A 314 -16.11 0.58 -13.66
C TYR A 314 -17.03 1.82 -13.60
N LYS A 315 -16.66 2.78 -12.76
CA LYS A 315 -17.35 4.06 -12.54
C LYS A 315 -16.34 5.17 -12.38
N MET A 316 -16.66 6.37 -12.88
CA MET A 316 -15.83 7.55 -12.69
C MET A 316 -16.65 8.83 -12.81
N ALA A 317 -16.15 9.92 -12.21
CA ALA A 317 -16.70 11.25 -12.38
C ALA A 317 -15.97 12.02 -13.49
N ILE A 318 -16.63 13.03 -14.05
CA ILE A 318 -16.00 14.04 -14.93
C ILE A 318 -16.36 15.44 -14.44
N LYS A 319 -15.33 16.26 -14.20
CA LYS A 319 -15.42 17.65 -13.79
C LYS A 319 -14.86 18.56 -14.87
N THR A 320 -15.62 19.56 -15.29
CA THR A 320 -15.17 20.64 -16.18
C THR A 320 -14.64 21.80 -15.37
N VAL A 321 -13.49 22.33 -15.76
CA VAL A 321 -12.83 23.47 -15.10
C VAL A 321 -12.43 24.53 -16.12
N SER A 322 -12.26 25.77 -15.66
CA SER A 322 -11.87 26.91 -16.50
C SER A 322 -10.37 26.98 -16.80
N GLY A 323 -9.57 26.14 -16.15
CA GLY A 323 -8.12 26.07 -16.34
C GLY A 323 -7.40 25.36 -15.18
N LEU A 324 -6.06 25.43 -15.20
CA LEU A 324 -5.20 24.73 -14.25
C LEU A 324 -5.47 25.10 -12.78
N ASP A 325 -5.70 26.39 -12.49
CA ASP A 325 -5.91 26.84 -11.10
C ASP A 325 -7.16 26.19 -10.48
N GLU A 326 -8.29 26.15 -11.22
CA GLU A 326 -9.51 25.48 -10.76
C GLU A 326 -9.32 23.95 -10.66
N ALA A 327 -8.52 23.36 -11.54
CA ALA A 327 -8.17 21.94 -11.44
C ALA A 327 -7.37 21.64 -10.16
N LEU A 328 -6.41 22.50 -9.81
CA LEU A 328 -5.63 22.38 -8.59
C LEU A 328 -6.50 22.52 -7.34
N ASP A 329 -7.44 23.47 -7.34
CA ASP A 329 -8.39 23.66 -6.23
C ASP A 329 -9.32 22.45 -6.08
N HIS A 330 -9.81 21.90 -7.18
CA HIS A 330 -10.62 20.69 -7.18
C HIS A 330 -9.85 19.49 -6.61
N ILE A 331 -8.63 19.25 -7.08
CA ILE A 331 -7.76 18.19 -6.56
C ILE A 331 -7.48 18.42 -5.07
N ALA A 332 -7.16 19.64 -4.65
CA ALA A 332 -6.89 19.93 -3.25
C ALA A 332 -8.08 19.61 -2.33
N HIS A 333 -9.31 19.76 -2.83
CA HIS A 333 -10.54 19.51 -2.08
C HIS A 333 -10.93 18.04 -2.00
N TYR A 334 -10.87 17.30 -3.12
CA TYR A 334 -11.42 15.94 -3.23
C TYR A 334 -10.39 14.82 -3.17
N SER A 335 -9.10 15.13 -3.40
CA SER A 335 -8.04 14.13 -3.45
C SER A 335 -7.85 13.41 -2.10
N SER A 336 -7.68 12.09 -2.17
CA SER A 336 -7.13 11.30 -1.06
C SER A 336 -5.62 11.47 -0.88
N LYS A 337 -4.96 12.25 -1.73
CA LYS A 337 -3.51 12.44 -1.79
C LYS A 337 -2.73 11.18 -2.20
N HIS A 338 -3.38 10.31 -2.95
CA HIS A 338 -2.78 9.06 -3.42
C HIS A 338 -1.99 9.28 -4.70
N SER A 339 -2.67 9.49 -5.83
CA SER A 339 -2.06 9.59 -7.16
C SER A 339 -2.82 10.59 -8.01
N GLU A 340 -2.13 11.60 -8.51
CA GLU A 340 -2.70 12.68 -9.31
C GLU A 340 -1.94 12.83 -10.61
N ALA A 341 -2.64 12.99 -11.73
CA ALA A 341 -2.05 13.10 -13.05
C ALA A 341 -2.48 14.36 -13.79
N ILE A 342 -1.59 14.86 -14.63
CA ILE A 342 -1.89 15.86 -15.66
C ILE A 342 -1.49 15.36 -17.04
N VAL A 343 -2.32 15.64 -18.04
CA VAL A 343 -1.99 15.46 -19.47
C VAL A 343 -1.87 16.84 -20.11
N SER A 344 -0.65 17.25 -20.42
CA SER A 344 -0.34 18.58 -20.96
C SER A 344 0.93 18.56 -21.79
N GLU A 345 0.97 19.34 -22.86
CA GLU A 345 2.18 19.59 -23.66
C GLU A 345 2.86 20.93 -23.24
N ASN A 346 2.30 21.65 -22.27
CA ASN A 346 2.87 22.89 -21.75
C ASN A 346 3.83 22.62 -20.59
N PRO A 347 5.16 22.82 -20.73
CA PRO A 347 6.13 22.56 -19.66
C PRO A 347 5.90 23.39 -18.39
N GLU A 348 5.36 24.61 -18.52
CA GLU A 348 5.07 25.48 -17.37
C GLU A 348 3.89 24.91 -16.56
N ALA A 349 2.81 24.48 -17.23
CA ALA A 349 1.67 23.82 -16.59
C ALA A 349 2.10 22.53 -15.85
N LEU A 350 2.95 21.71 -16.50
CA LEU A 350 3.53 20.52 -15.87
C LEU A 350 4.33 20.86 -14.59
N GLN A 351 5.15 21.91 -14.65
CA GLN A 351 5.97 22.31 -13.49
C GLN A 351 5.10 22.88 -12.36
N ILE A 352 4.08 23.67 -12.65
CA ILE A 352 3.14 24.20 -11.67
C ILE A 352 2.40 23.02 -11.01
N PHE A 353 1.86 22.08 -11.79
CA PHE A 353 1.16 20.91 -11.28
C PHE A 353 2.03 20.09 -10.33
N GLN A 354 3.28 19.77 -10.74
CA GLN A 354 4.23 19.01 -9.91
C GLN A 354 4.55 19.69 -8.57
N LYS A 355 4.58 21.03 -8.53
CA LYS A 355 4.89 21.78 -7.30
C LYS A 355 3.68 22.01 -6.41
N SER A 356 2.49 22.13 -6.99
CA SER A 356 1.27 22.52 -6.28
C SER A 356 0.49 21.33 -5.76
N VAL A 357 0.52 20.19 -6.45
CA VAL A 357 -0.23 18.99 -6.06
C VAL A 357 0.43 18.30 -4.87
N ASP A 358 -0.32 18.15 -3.79
CA ASP A 358 0.10 17.46 -2.58
C ASP A 358 -0.40 16.00 -2.58
N ALA A 359 0.22 15.15 -3.38
CA ALA A 359 -0.06 13.72 -3.46
C ALA A 359 1.19 12.87 -3.24
N ALA A 360 0.99 11.58 -2.94
CA ALA A 360 2.08 10.62 -2.78
C ALA A 360 2.81 10.35 -4.11
N ALA A 361 2.06 10.33 -5.22
CA ALA A 361 2.61 10.24 -6.56
C ALA A 361 1.96 11.27 -7.49
N VAL A 362 2.79 12.03 -8.21
CA VAL A 362 2.34 13.07 -9.16
C VAL A 362 2.87 12.72 -10.55
N TYR A 363 1.97 12.62 -11.51
CA TYR A 363 2.23 12.10 -12.84
C TYR A 363 2.06 13.18 -13.93
N CYS A 364 2.98 13.19 -14.87
CA CYS A 364 2.91 14.04 -16.07
C CYS A 364 2.88 13.17 -17.30
N ASN A 365 1.79 13.20 -18.07
CA ASN A 365 1.59 12.45 -19.31
C ASN A 365 1.72 10.91 -19.14
N VAL A 366 1.27 10.39 -18.00
CA VAL A 366 1.32 8.95 -17.70
C VAL A 366 0.16 8.55 -16.78
N SER A 367 -0.25 7.29 -16.86
CA SER A 367 -1.38 6.73 -16.10
C SER A 367 -1.08 6.62 -14.60
N THR A 368 -2.05 6.94 -13.74
CA THR A 368 -1.99 6.70 -12.28
C THR A 368 -1.82 5.22 -11.92
N ALA A 369 -2.17 4.31 -12.84
CA ALA A 369 -2.03 2.87 -12.67
C ALA A 369 -0.57 2.40 -12.43
N PHE A 370 0.42 3.27 -12.60
CA PHE A 370 1.82 2.98 -12.27
C PHE A 370 2.16 3.16 -10.78
N THR A 371 1.25 3.65 -9.93
CA THR A 371 1.51 3.69 -8.48
C THR A 371 1.43 2.26 -7.90
N ASP A 372 2.54 1.57 -7.97
CA ASP A 372 2.68 0.16 -7.60
C ASP A 372 4.16 -0.11 -7.30
N GLY A 373 4.45 -0.86 -6.23
CA GLY A 373 5.83 -1.09 -5.78
C GLY A 373 6.69 -1.79 -6.82
N ALA A 374 6.15 -2.74 -7.58
CA ALA A 374 6.89 -3.41 -8.64
C ALA A 374 7.18 -2.46 -9.82
N GLN A 375 6.20 -1.61 -10.18
CA GLN A 375 6.36 -0.62 -11.25
C GLN A 375 7.36 0.49 -10.87
N PHE A 376 7.48 0.82 -9.57
CA PHE A 376 8.46 1.76 -9.05
C PHE A 376 9.85 1.15 -8.86
N GLY A 377 10.02 -0.14 -9.18
CA GLY A 377 11.29 -0.85 -9.02
C GLY A 377 11.59 -1.24 -7.56
N LEU A 378 10.62 -1.17 -6.68
CA LEU A 378 10.75 -1.52 -5.26
C LEU A 378 10.59 -3.03 -4.99
N GLY A 379 10.17 -3.78 -6.00
CA GLY A 379 10.04 -5.24 -5.99
C GLY A 379 8.78 -5.77 -5.32
N ALA A 380 8.38 -5.21 -4.18
CA ALA A 380 7.17 -5.55 -3.45
C ALA A 380 6.71 -4.36 -2.60
N GLU A 381 5.45 -4.38 -2.13
CA GLU A 381 4.93 -3.36 -1.23
C GLU A 381 3.97 -3.94 -0.20
N ILE A 382 3.94 -3.33 0.98
CA ILE A 382 2.95 -3.64 2.01
C ILE A 382 1.66 -2.82 1.83
N GLY A 383 1.71 -1.78 1.03
CA GLY A 383 0.60 -0.87 0.70
C GLY A 383 1.11 0.50 0.31
N ILE A 384 0.19 1.40 0.01
CA ILE A 384 0.49 2.77 -0.42
C ILE A 384 0.02 3.74 0.65
N SER A 385 0.94 4.51 1.23
CA SER A 385 0.62 5.51 2.25
C SER A 385 0.40 6.88 1.63
N THR A 386 -0.64 7.56 2.10
CA THR A 386 -0.92 8.96 1.72
C THR A 386 -0.50 9.98 2.79
N GLN A 387 0.11 9.50 3.88
CA GLN A 387 0.60 10.35 4.97
C GLN A 387 1.83 11.16 4.56
N LYS A 388 2.10 12.25 5.30
CA LYS A 388 3.32 13.05 5.14
C LYS A 388 4.40 12.68 6.14
N LEU A 389 4.01 12.16 7.31
CA LEU A 389 4.94 11.79 8.35
C LEU A 389 5.41 10.35 8.14
N HIS A 390 6.70 10.15 7.94
CA HIS A 390 7.40 8.94 7.58
C HIS A 390 7.08 8.45 6.17
N ALA A 391 6.50 7.22 5.98
CA ALA A 391 6.28 6.65 4.66
C ALA A 391 5.20 7.39 3.86
N ARG A 392 5.48 7.67 2.59
CA ARG A 392 4.53 8.25 1.63
C ARG A 392 4.71 7.61 0.26
N GLY A 393 3.62 7.13 -0.34
CA GLY A 393 3.64 6.34 -1.57
C GLY A 393 3.74 4.83 -1.31
N PRO A 394 4.17 4.03 -2.30
CA PRO A 394 4.36 2.60 -2.13
C PRO A 394 5.37 2.30 -1.01
N MET A 395 4.95 1.49 -0.03
CA MET A 395 5.78 1.12 1.12
C MET A 395 6.46 -0.22 0.88
N ALA A 396 7.74 -0.18 0.59
CA ALA A 396 8.60 -1.35 0.42
C ALA A 396 9.52 -1.55 1.64
N LEU A 397 10.71 -2.08 1.42
CA LEU A 397 11.64 -2.40 2.50
C LEU A 397 12.19 -1.16 3.21
N GLU A 398 12.46 -0.07 2.47
CA GLU A 398 13.05 1.15 3.04
C GLU A 398 12.07 1.83 3.99
N GLU A 399 10.79 1.86 3.64
CA GLU A 399 9.71 2.47 4.43
C GLU A 399 9.42 1.69 5.72
N LEU A 400 9.91 0.44 5.85
CA LEU A 400 9.85 -0.35 7.07
C LEU A 400 11.09 -0.15 7.95
N THR A 401 11.88 0.89 7.70
CA THR A 401 13.06 1.25 8.47
C THR A 401 12.98 2.67 9.04
N SER A 402 13.76 2.90 10.07
CA SER A 402 14.05 4.21 10.63
C SER A 402 15.57 4.44 10.57
N TYR A 403 16.09 5.33 11.38
CA TYR A 403 17.53 5.58 11.46
C TYR A 403 18.00 5.76 12.89
N LYS A 404 19.30 5.51 13.11
CA LYS A 404 19.98 5.91 14.33
C LYS A 404 21.31 6.60 14.01
N TRP A 405 21.83 7.30 14.99
CA TRP A 405 23.13 7.94 14.92
C TRP A 405 24.17 7.08 15.63
N ILE A 406 25.27 6.79 14.95
CA ILE A 406 26.50 6.20 15.53
C ILE A 406 27.49 7.34 15.68
N VAL A 407 28.00 7.50 16.89
CA VAL A 407 28.97 8.56 17.21
C VAL A 407 30.23 7.88 17.71
N GLU A 408 31.32 8.04 16.98
CA GLU A 408 32.60 7.44 17.29
C GLU A 408 33.61 8.53 17.62
N GLY A 409 34.41 8.30 18.65
CA GLY A 409 35.42 9.25 19.12
C GLY A 409 36.56 8.54 19.83
N ASN A 410 37.48 9.34 20.33
CA ASN A 410 38.64 8.89 21.08
C ASN A 410 38.79 9.71 22.38
N GLY A 411 37.77 9.68 23.25
CA GLY A 411 37.78 10.35 24.55
C GLY A 411 37.44 11.84 24.51
N GLN A 412 36.84 12.34 23.43
CA GLN A 412 36.37 13.76 23.37
C GLN A 412 35.27 14.01 24.40
N ILE A 413 35.38 15.14 25.08
CA ILE A 413 34.37 15.63 26.03
C ILE A 413 33.75 16.93 25.48
N ARG A 414 32.51 17.18 25.81
CA ARG A 414 31.86 18.47 25.49
C ARG A 414 32.39 19.53 26.49
N PRO A 415 33.02 20.61 26.02
CA PRO A 415 33.44 21.68 26.91
C PRO A 415 32.22 22.30 27.60
N LYS A 416 32.43 22.86 28.81
CA LYS A 416 31.44 23.59 29.59
C LYS A 416 31.01 24.85 28.91
#